data_cabe2d383db77cef3c8a3fd508462656
#
_entry.id   cabe2d383db77cef3c8a3fd508462656
#
_cell.length_a   1.000
_cell.length_b   1.000
_cell.length_c   1.000
_cell.angle_alpha   90.00
_cell.angle_beta   90.00
_cell.angle_gamma   90.00
#
_symmetry.space_group_name_H-M   'P 1'
#
loop_
_entity.id
_entity.type
_entity.pdbx_description
1 polymer ?
#
loop_
_entity_poly.entity_id
_entity_poly.type
_entity_poly.pdbx_seq_one_letter_code
_entity_poly.pdbx_strand_id
1 'polypeptide(L)'
;ESFAHAPMPRMTNTYMHSGDHNPEEILKSVKKGLYAVNFGGGQVDITSGKFVFQCTEAYRIENGKIGAPLKGATLIGNGPDVLTKVSMIGNDMTLDEGIGTCGKAGQGVPVGVGQPSLKISGLTVGGAGSCCRRGSP
;
A
#
# COMPACT_ATOMS: atom_id res chain seq x y z
N GLU A 1 -9.74 21.71 14.43
CA GLU A 1 -10.53 22.11 13.25
C GLU A 1 -11.06 23.52 13.34
N SER A 2 -11.48 23.96 14.52
CA SER A 2 -11.92 25.33 14.78
C SER A 2 -11.65 25.71 16.23
N PHE A 3 -11.79 26.98 16.55
CA PHE A 3 -11.64 27.48 17.92
C PHE A 3 -12.63 26.86 18.94
N ALA A 4 -13.69 26.21 18.45
CA ALA A 4 -14.69 25.55 19.28
C ALA A 4 -14.26 24.14 19.75
N HIS A 5 -13.15 23.64 19.27
CA HIS A 5 -12.65 22.29 19.60
C HIS A 5 -11.36 22.35 20.43
N ALA A 6 -11.21 21.41 21.36
CA ALA A 6 -9.98 21.28 22.11
C ALA A 6 -8.81 20.95 21.16
N PRO A 7 -7.68 21.64 21.32
CA PRO A 7 -6.47 21.32 20.54
C PRO A 7 -6.03 19.87 20.77
N MET A 8 -5.67 19.18 19.69
CA MET A 8 -5.15 17.81 19.73
C MET A 8 -4.18 17.56 18.57
N PRO A 9 -3.24 16.61 18.70
CA PRO A 9 -2.38 16.21 17.60
C PRO A 9 -3.22 15.68 16.44
N ARG A 10 -2.96 16.18 15.23
CA ARG A 10 -3.67 15.80 14.01
C ARG A 10 -2.67 15.38 12.94
N MET A 11 -3.12 14.44 12.09
CA MET A 11 -2.42 14.09 10.88
C MET A 11 -2.51 15.23 9.85
N THR A 12 -1.46 15.39 9.05
CA THR A 12 -1.41 16.26 7.87
C THR A 12 -1.03 15.43 6.65
N ASN A 13 -0.31 15.97 5.69
CA ASN A 13 0.24 15.18 4.59
C ASN A 13 1.38 14.30 5.10
N THR A 14 1.22 12.99 4.93
CA THR A 14 2.23 12.01 5.33
C THR A 14 2.74 11.29 4.08
N TYR A 15 4.03 11.39 3.80
CA TYR A 15 4.61 10.78 2.62
C TYR A 15 6.01 10.22 2.90
N MET A 16 6.39 9.23 2.12
CA MET A 16 7.74 8.69 2.12
C MET A 16 8.56 9.39 1.04
N HIS A 17 9.77 9.83 1.39
CA HIS A 17 10.69 10.40 0.41
C HIS A 17 11.11 9.38 -0.65
N SER A 18 11.41 9.88 -1.85
CA SER A 18 12.02 9.07 -2.91
C SER A 18 13.33 8.45 -2.45
N GLY A 19 13.55 7.22 -2.88
CA GLY A 19 14.85 6.56 -2.85
C GLY A 19 15.61 6.73 -4.16
N ASP A 20 16.63 5.88 -4.35
CA ASP A 20 17.55 5.99 -5.49
C ASP A 20 17.25 4.98 -6.62
N HIS A 21 16.34 4.03 -6.40
CA HIS A 21 16.08 2.96 -7.34
C HIS A 21 15.04 3.34 -8.40
N ASN A 22 15.30 2.92 -9.65
CA ASN A 22 14.27 2.99 -10.68
C ASN A 22 13.20 1.91 -10.43
N PRO A 23 11.90 2.23 -10.54
CA PRO A 23 10.81 1.25 -10.38
C PRO A 23 10.94 0.00 -11.23
N GLU A 24 11.48 0.11 -12.45
CA GLU A 24 11.74 -1.04 -13.31
C GLU A 24 12.83 -1.96 -12.74
N GLU A 25 13.85 -1.42 -12.09
CA GLU A 25 14.89 -2.21 -11.42
C GLU A 25 14.32 -2.96 -10.23
N ILE A 26 13.46 -2.28 -9.46
CA ILE A 26 12.73 -2.91 -8.36
C ILE A 26 11.94 -4.10 -8.88
N LEU A 27 11.15 -3.92 -9.93
CA LEU A 27 10.36 -4.98 -10.54
C LEU A 27 11.23 -6.16 -11.01
N LYS A 28 12.31 -5.87 -11.76
CA LYS A 28 13.25 -6.88 -12.27
C LYS A 28 13.93 -7.69 -11.17
N SER A 29 14.09 -7.11 -9.98
CA SER A 29 14.72 -7.76 -8.82
C SER A 29 13.82 -8.79 -8.14
N VAL A 30 12.51 -8.84 -8.48
CA VAL A 30 11.53 -9.74 -7.85
C VAL A 30 11.40 -11.03 -8.65
N LYS A 31 11.83 -12.16 -8.10
CA LYS A 31 11.68 -13.48 -8.75
C LYS A 31 10.23 -13.97 -8.73
N LYS A 32 9.56 -13.81 -7.59
CA LYS A 32 8.16 -14.20 -7.40
C LYS A 32 7.53 -13.28 -6.35
N GLY A 33 6.41 -12.68 -6.68
CA GLY A 33 5.75 -11.74 -5.79
C GLY A 33 4.40 -11.25 -6.27
N LEU A 34 3.93 -10.23 -5.58
CA LEU A 34 2.72 -9.49 -5.90
C LEU A 34 3.10 -8.05 -6.26
N TYR A 35 2.56 -7.52 -7.32
CA TYR A 35 2.57 -6.10 -7.64
C TYR A 35 1.21 -5.51 -7.28
N ALA A 36 1.15 -4.80 -6.18
CA ALA A 36 -0.04 -4.10 -5.73
C ALA A 36 -0.01 -2.68 -6.27
N VAL A 37 -0.99 -2.35 -7.11
CA VAL A 37 -1.08 -1.04 -7.79
C VAL A 37 -1.97 -0.10 -7.00
N ASN A 38 -3.14 -0.61 -6.57
CA ASN A 38 -4.13 0.22 -5.94
C ASN A 38 -4.86 -0.52 -4.81
N PHE A 39 -5.35 0.25 -3.85
CA PHE A 39 -6.02 -0.26 -2.65
C PHE A 39 -7.42 0.34 -2.53
N GLY A 40 -8.37 -0.48 -2.10
CA GLY A 40 -9.74 -0.04 -1.82
C GLY A 40 -9.92 0.33 -0.36
N GLY A 41 -10.29 -0.65 0.44
CA GLY A 41 -10.51 -0.47 1.87
C GLY A 41 -9.49 -1.20 2.71
N GLY A 42 -9.40 -0.81 3.97
CA GLY A 42 -8.55 -1.49 4.94
C GLY A 42 -8.80 -1.00 6.36
N GLN A 43 -8.17 -1.66 7.28
CA GLN A 43 -8.21 -1.32 8.70
C GLN A 43 -6.82 -1.40 9.29
N VAL A 44 -6.55 -0.51 10.22
CA VAL A 44 -5.33 -0.51 11.04
C VAL A 44 -5.74 -0.48 12.50
N ASP A 45 -5.22 -1.42 13.27
CA ASP A 45 -5.24 -1.32 14.72
C ASP A 45 -4.09 -0.39 15.15
N ILE A 46 -4.45 0.81 15.56
CA ILE A 46 -3.49 1.85 15.93
C ILE A 46 -2.67 1.51 17.17
N THR A 47 -3.12 0.56 17.98
CA THR A 47 -2.41 0.13 19.20
C THR A 47 -1.33 -0.89 18.89
N SER A 48 -1.65 -1.91 18.09
CA SER A 48 -0.73 -2.99 17.74
C SER A 48 0.02 -2.78 16.43
N GLY A 49 -0.44 -1.83 15.60
CA GLY A 49 0.09 -1.60 14.26
C GLY A 49 -0.31 -2.66 13.23
N LYS A 50 -1.18 -3.61 13.59
CA LYS A 50 -1.67 -4.62 12.64
C LYS A 50 -2.57 -3.98 11.61
N PHE A 51 -2.41 -4.38 10.35
CA PHE A 51 -3.23 -3.87 9.27
C PHE A 51 -3.69 -4.97 8.33
N VAL A 52 -4.80 -4.68 7.66
CA VAL A 52 -5.36 -5.47 6.56
C VAL A 52 -5.82 -4.50 5.49
N PHE A 53 -5.27 -4.61 4.28
CA PHE A 53 -5.64 -3.78 3.13
C PHE A 53 -6.00 -4.63 1.93
N GLN A 54 -7.17 -4.37 1.34
CA GLN A 54 -7.60 -5.03 0.13
C GLN A 54 -7.07 -4.30 -1.10
N CYS A 55 -6.41 -5.03 -2.00
CA CYS A 55 -6.01 -4.50 -3.29
C CYS A 55 -7.22 -4.46 -4.23
N THR A 56 -7.46 -3.33 -4.87
CA THR A 56 -8.41 -3.20 -5.98
C THR A 56 -7.75 -3.60 -7.29
N GLU A 57 -6.44 -3.38 -7.39
CA GLU A 57 -5.65 -3.75 -8.54
C GLU A 57 -4.33 -4.38 -8.09
N ALA A 58 -4.10 -5.62 -8.52
CA ALA A 58 -2.88 -6.37 -8.21
C ALA A 58 -2.55 -7.37 -9.32
N TYR A 59 -1.26 -7.61 -9.52
CA TYR A 59 -0.73 -8.53 -10.51
C TYR A 59 0.29 -9.47 -9.90
N ARG A 60 0.41 -10.65 -10.49
CA ARG A 60 1.47 -11.59 -10.14
C ARG A 60 2.78 -11.14 -10.78
N ILE A 61 3.87 -11.23 -10.03
CA ILE A 61 5.22 -11.05 -10.58
C ILE A 61 5.88 -12.41 -10.68
N GLU A 62 6.43 -12.70 -11.86
CA GLU A 62 7.25 -13.88 -12.12
C GLU A 62 8.51 -13.48 -12.91
N ASN A 63 9.68 -13.76 -12.34
CA ASN A 63 10.99 -13.46 -12.94
C ASN A 63 11.11 -11.99 -13.44
N GLY A 64 10.71 -11.05 -12.60
CA GLY A 64 10.81 -9.62 -12.89
C GLY A 64 9.81 -9.11 -13.93
N LYS A 65 8.76 -9.87 -14.25
CA LYS A 65 7.71 -9.48 -15.19
C LYS A 65 6.36 -9.49 -14.54
N ILE A 66 5.53 -8.50 -14.89
CA ILE A 66 4.14 -8.44 -14.49
C ILE A 66 3.37 -9.48 -15.31
N GLY A 67 2.67 -10.36 -14.62
CA GLY A 67 1.89 -11.45 -15.19
C GLY A 67 0.38 -11.21 -15.06
N ALA A 68 -0.38 -12.28 -14.80
CA ALA A 68 -1.83 -12.23 -14.74
C ALA A 68 -2.34 -11.38 -13.57
N PRO A 69 -3.48 -10.67 -13.75
CA PRO A 69 -4.15 -9.96 -12.66
C PRO A 69 -4.67 -10.94 -11.61
N LEU A 70 -4.63 -10.51 -10.37
CA LEU A 70 -5.09 -11.26 -9.20
C LEU A 70 -6.37 -10.61 -8.66
N LYS A 71 -7.34 -11.46 -8.32
CA LYS A 71 -8.60 -11.02 -7.71
C LYS A 71 -8.57 -11.27 -6.21
N GLY A 72 -9.02 -10.27 -5.44
CA GLY A 72 -9.20 -10.40 -4.00
C GLY A 72 -7.89 -10.45 -3.20
N ALA A 73 -6.79 -9.99 -3.77
CA ALA A 73 -5.53 -9.91 -3.04
C ALA A 73 -5.66 -8.98 -1.83
N THR A 74 -5.25 -9.46 -0.67
CA THR A 74 -5.30 -8.71 0.59
C THR A 74 -3.94 -8.75 1.24
N LEU A 75 -3.41 -7.58 1.57
CA LEU A 75 -2.15 -7.44 2.30
C LEU A 75 -2.42 -7.44 3.80
N ILE A 76 -1.70 -8.28 4.52
CA ILE A 76 -1.83 -8.42 5.97
C ILE A 76 -0.44 -8.28 6.58
N GLY A 77 -0.32 -7.41 7.57
CA GLY A 77 0.97 -7.17 8.21
C GLY A 77 0.87 -6.38 9.51
N ASN A 78 2.04 -6.00 9.99
CA ASN A 78 2.21 -5.10 11.13
C ASN A 78 3.13 -3.97 10.67
N GLY A 79 2.71 -2.72 10.83
CA GLY A 79 3.42 -1.54 10.30
C GLY A 79 4.89 -1.49 10.69
N PRO A 80 5.26 -1.49 11.98
CA PRO A 80 6.64 -1.53 12.41
C PRO A 80 7.46 -2.68 11.81
N ASP A 81 6.92 -3.89 11.77
CA ASP A 81 7.59 -5.05 11.20
C ASP A 81 7.79 -4.92 9.68
N VAL A 82 6.77 -4.48 8.97
CA VAL A 82 6.82 -4.29 7.50
C VAL A 82 7.84 -3.23 7.11
N LEU A 83 7.94 -2.14 7.85
CA LEU A 83 8.94 -1.10 7.58
C LEU A 83 10.37 -1.61 7.67
N THR A 84 10.65 -2.57 8.56
CA THR A 84 11.99 -3.21 8.63
C THR A 84 12.29 -4.12 7.44
N LYS A 85 11.28 -4.50 6.67
CA LYS A 85 11.38 -5.40 5.51
C LYS A 85 11.40 -4.67 4.16
N VAL A 86 11.37 -3.34 4.17
CA VAL A 86 11.55 -2.53 2.97
C VAL A 86 13.01 -2.64 2.54
N SER A 87 13.25 -3.15 1.34
CA SER A 87 14.59 -3.43 0.83
C SER A 87 15.03 -2.52 -0.32
N MET A 88 14.07 -1.96 -1.05
CA MET A 88 14.32 -1.00 -2.13
C MET A 88 13.21 0.07 -2.13
N ILE A 89 13.59 1.30 -2.41
CA ILE A 89 12.69 2.46 -2.48
C ILE A 89 12.90 3.13 -3.83
N GLY A 90 11.81 3.36 -4.55
CA GLY A 90 11.81 3.97 -5.85
C GLY A 90 12.06 5.48 -5.83
N ASN A 91 12.44 6.03 -6.97
CA ASN A 91 12.63 7.46 -7.19
C ASN A 91 11.36 8.16 -7.74
N ASP A 92 10.23 7.48 -7.66
CA ASP A 92 8.95 7.85 -8.28
C ASP A 92 7.89 8.29 -7.24
N MET A 93 8.31 8.97 -6.16
CA MET A 93 7.39 9.46 -5.15
C MET A 93 6.34 10.39 -5.76
N THR A 94 5.08 10.08 -5.53
CA THR A 94 3.94 10.93 -5.89
C THR A 94 2.98 11.02 -4.72
N LEU A 95 2.28 12.14 -4.62
CA LEU A 95 1.16 12.28 -3.72
C LEU A 95 -0.07 11.66 -4.36
N ASP A 96 -0.87 10.96 -3.55
CA ASP A 96 -2.18 10.46 -3.98
C ASP A 96 -3.11 11.64 -4.27
N GLU A 97 -3.80 11.62 -5.40
CA GLU A 97 -4.74 12.67 -5.79
C GLU A 97 -6.08 12.55 -5.06
N GLY A 98 -6.30 11.45 -4.34
CA GLY A 98 -7.47 11.22 -3.52
C GLY A 98 -7.48 12.07 -2.25
N ILE A 99 -8.65 12.22 -1.67
CA ILE A 99 -8.85 12.92 -0.39
C ILE A 99 -8.95 11.89 0.72
N GLY A 100 -7.94 11.85 1.60
CA GLY A 100 -8.00 11.10 2.85
C GLY A 100 -8.66 11.93 3.96
N THR A 101 -9.29 11.26 4.91
CA THR A 101 -9.83 11.90 6.10
C THR A 101 -9.28 11.25 7.35
N CYS A 102 -8.63 12.04 8.20
CA CYS A 102 -8.21 11.59 9.52
C CYS A 102 -9.32 11.93 10.54
N GLY A 103 -9.98 10.89 11.06
CA GLY A 103 -10.99 11.02 12.12
C GLY A 103 -10.40 10.82 13.50
N LYS A 104 -10.63 11.75 14.43
CA LYS A 104 -10.20 11.64 15.83
C LYS A 104 -11.16 12.40 16.72
N ALA A 105 -11.69 11.75 17.77
CA ALA A 105 -12.62 12.35 18.73
C ALA A 105 -13.80 13.09 18.07
N GLY A 106 -14.40 12.48 17.05
CA GLY A 106 -15.53 13.07 16.30
C GLY A 106 -15.15 14.20 15.35
N GLN A 107 -13.86 14.51 15.19
CA GLN A 107 -13.38 15.56 14.30
C GLN A 107 -12.70 14.94 13.08
N GLY A 108 -13.08 15.37 11.86
CA GLY A 108 -12.46 14.97 10.60
C GLY A 108 -11.59 16.08 10.01
N VAL A 109 -10.38 15.78 9.59
CA VAL A 109 -9.50 16.69 8.85
C VAL A 109 -9.06 16.06 7.53
N PRO A 110 -9.01 16.83 6.45
CA PRO A 110 -8.46 16.34 5.20
C PRO A 110 -6.97 16.10 5.35
N VAL A 111 -6.50 14.98 4.79
CA VAL A 111 -5.08 14.60 4.81
C VAL A 111 -4.68 14.07 3.45
N GLY A 112 -3.40 14.23 3.10
CA GLY A 112 -2.79 13.64 1.93
C GLY A 112 -1.81 12.53 2.33
N VAL A 113 -1.61 11.59 1.42
CA VAL A 113 -0.60 10.55 1.55
C VAL A 113 0.21 10.47 0.27
N GLY A 114 1.43 9.97 0.36
CA GLY A 114 2.27 9.77 -0.81
C GLY A 114 3.36 8.75 -0.54
N GLN A 115 3.72 8.01 -1.58
CA GLN A 115 4.82 7.06 -1.47
C GLN A 115 5.42 6.76 -2.85
N PRO A 116 6.70 6.37 -2.91
CA PRO A 116 7.30 5.80 -4.10
C PRO A 116 6.97 4.30 -4.20
N SER A 117 7.39 3.69 -5.30
CA SER A 117 7.40 2.23 -5.42
C SER A 117 8.28 1.59 -4.36
N LEU A 118 7.78 0.58 -3.67
CA LEU A 118 8.47 -0.10 -2.58
C LEU A 118 8.61 -1.59 -2.85
N LYS A 119 9.79 -2.14 -2.54
CA LYS A 119 9.97 -3.58 -2.44
C LYS A 119 9.97 -4.00 -0.98
N ILE A 120 8.99 -4.79 -0.61
CA ILE A 120 8.80 -5.32 0.74
C ILE A 120 8.94 -6.83 0.69
N SER A 121 9.74 -7.41 1.57
CA SER A 121 9.96 -8.85 1.65
C SER A 121 9.11 -9.48 2.75
N GLY A 122 8.55 -10.66 2.47
CA GLY A 122 7.88 -11.47 3.51
C GLY A 122 6.56 -10.89 4.05
N LEU A 123 5.81 -10.15 3.24
CA LEU A 123 4.46 -9.71 3.58
C LEU A 123 3.45 -10.84 3.33
N THR A 124 2.48 -11.00 4.23
CA THR A 124 1.42 -12.00 4.06
C THR A 124 0.38 -11.49 3.05
N VAL A 125 0.10 -12.31 2.06
CA VAL A 125 -0.94 -12.05 1.05
C VAL A 125 -2.04 -13.09 1.19
N GLY A 126 -3.25 -12.63 1.52
CA GLY A 126 -4.45 -13.45 1.59
C GLY A 126 -5.32 -13.31 0.34
N GLY A 127 -6.21 -14.28 0.10
CA GLY A 127 -7.30 -14.17 -0.87
C GLY A 127 -6.92 -14.07 -2.35
N ALA A 128 -5.66 -14.18 -2.71
CA ALA A 128 -5.21 -14.01 -4.09
C ALA A 128 -5.63 -15.20 -4.98
N GLY A 129 -6.85 -15.17 -5.50
CA GLY A 129 -7.32 -16.08 -6.53
C GLY A 129 -6.88 -15.64 -7.93
N SER A 130 -6.52 -16.59 -8.79
CA SER A 130 -6.31 -16.31 -10.22
C SER A 130 -7.63 -15.86 -10.85
N CYS A 131 -7.66 -14.71 -11.49
CA CYS A 131 -8.84 -14.26 -12.23
C CYS A 131 -8.96 -15.12 -13.49
N CYS A 132 -10.02 -15.92 -13.54
CA CYS A 132 -10.56 -16.71 -14.65
C CYS A 132 -9.63 -17.00 -15.83
N ARG A 133 -9.30 -18.27 -16.02
CA ARG A 133 -9.27 -18.83 -17.40
C ARG A 133 -10.65 -18.66 -18.00
N ARG A 134 -10.83 -17.78 -18.95
CA ARG A 134 -11.95 -17.91 -19.87
C ARG A 134 -11.76 -19.26 -20.56
N GLY A 135 -12.68 -20.17 -20.34
CA GLY A 135 -12.77 -21.37 -21.14
C GLY A 135 -12.92 -20.92 -22.61
N SER A 136 -12.01 -21.34 -23.44
CA SER A 136 -12.23 -21.34 -24.88
C SER A 136 -13.23 -22.45 -25.20
N PRO A 137 -14.13 -22.23 -26.16
CA PRO A 137 -15.12 -23.21 -26.61
C PRO A 137 -14.47 -24.47 -27.17
#